data_4cda7a6be2211ed4bdd2d847dd199cd0
#
_entry.id   4cda7a6be2211ed4bdd2d847dd199cd0
#
_cell.length_a   1.000
_cell.length_b   1.000
_cell.length_c   1.000
_cell.angle_alpha   90.00
_cell.angle_beta   90.00
_cell.angle_gamma   90.00
#
_symmetry.space_group_name_H-M   'P 1'
#
loop_
_entity.id
_entity.type
_entity.pdbx_description
1 polymer ?
#
loop_
_entity_poly.entity_id
_entity_poly.type
_entity_poly.pdbx_seq_one_letter_code
_entity_poly.pdbx_strand_id
1 'polypeptide(L)'
;YENINLNLIVAVTLLLYLSPYFRTSAYWAHQENLPIFFTICSFLYLNLYENNKIKQNFIHIFCIALVSSLAFYSDQKYIFVSLYCFIKLIIFYRFEQRKILLIIFFFFITSLPALYLFYLWKGIVPIAGQFNLGFYPQNISLSVSIICFYFLPIFAYLILNNKLFEILKSTKKIDYILLLLLTIIFILCIPNFENPWGGGT
;
A
#
# COMPACT_ATOMS: atom_id res chain seq x y z
N TYR A 1 -19.80 -14.31 10.61
CA TYR A 1 -19.80 -12.85 10.42
C TYR A 1 -19.57 -12.23 11.79
N GLU A 2 -18.35 -11.87 12.13
CA GLU A 2 -18.10 -10.97 13.23
C GLU A 2 -18.92 -9.70 12.97
N ASN A 3 -19.69 -9.26 13.95
CA ASN A 3 -20.46 -8.03 13.88
C ASN A 3 -19.48 -6.88 13.61
N ILE A 4 -19.32 -6.53 12.34
CA ILE A 4 -18.49 -5.39 11.97
C ILE A 4 -19.17 -4.19 12.64
N ASN A 5 -18.47 -3.57 13.56
CA ASN A 5 -19.01 -2.44 14.31
C ASN A 5 -19.28 -1.29 13.33
N LEU A 6 -20.55 -1.00 13.08
CA LEU A 6 -20.99 0.04 12.15
C LEU A 6 -20.29 1.39 12.44
N ASN A 7 -20.06 1.67 13.72
CA ASN A 7 -19.35 2.88 14.16
C ASN A 7 -17.90 2.92 13.65
N LEU A 8 -17.24 1.77 13.55
CA LEU A 8 -15.89 1.68 12.99
C LEU A 8 -15.90 1.97 11.48
N ILE A 9 -16.86 1.40 10.75
CA ILE A 9 -17.02 1.68 9.31
C ILE A 9 -17.28 3.16 9.10
N VAL A 10 -18.21 3.75 9.86
CA VAL A 10 -18.53 5.18 9.77
C VAL A 10 -17.30 6.03 10.10
N ALA A 11 -16.56 5.70 11.17
CA ALA A 11 -15.35 6.44 11.55
C ALA A 11 -14.27 6.38 10.45
N VAL A 12 -14.02 5.20 9.87
CA VAL A 12 -13.05 5.04 8.76
C VAL A 12 -13.51 5.78 7.51
N THR A 13 -14.81 5.75 7.19
CA THR A 13 -15.37 6.46 6.04
C THR A 13 -15.27 7.97 6.23
N LEU A 14 -15.58 8.48 7.41
CA LEU A 14 -15.45 9.90 7.73
C LEU A 14 -14.00 10.39 7.64
N LEU A 15 -13.04 9.54 8.00
CA LEU A 15 -11.62 9.84 7.83
C LEU A 15 -11.23 10.08 6.38
N LEU A 16 -11.73 9.26 5.46
CA LEU A 16 -11.51 9.47 4.02
C LEU A 16 -12.09 10.82 3.56
N TYR A 17 -13.29 11.16 4.03
CA TYR A 17 -13.93 12.44 3.67
C TYR A 17 -13.26 13.65 4.33
N LEU A 18 -12.68 13.52 5.50
CA LEU A 18 -11.94 14.57 6.18
C LEU A 18 -10.57 14.83 5.54
N SER A 19 -10.02 13.86 4.80
CA SER A 19 -8.78 14.05 4.08
C SER A 19 -8.91 15.14 3.01
N PRO A 20 -8.20 16.27 3.11
CA PRO A 20 -8.22 17.30 2.08
C PRO A 20 -7.70 16.75 0.74
N TYR A 21 -6.77 15.81 0.79
CA TYR A 21 -6.22 15.12 -0.37
C TYR A 21 -7.28 14.32 -1.13
N PHE A 22 -8.10 13.55 -0.41
CA PHE A 22 -9.18 12.78 -1.03
C PHE A 22 -10.25 13.69 -1.63
N ARG A 23 -10.63 14.78 -0.94
CA ARG A 23 -11.62 15.72 -1.45
C ARG A 23 -11.13 16.47 -2.69
N THR A 24 -9.90 16.97 -2.68
CA THR A 24 -9.34 17.67 -3.84
C THR A 24 -9.12 16.72 -5.01
N SER A 25 -8.64 15.51 -4.78
CA SER A 25 -8.45 14.52 -5.84
C SER A 25 -9.78 14.06 -6.44
N ALA A 26 -10.84 13.93 -5.64
CA ALA A 26 -12.17 13.60 -6.14
C ALA A 26 -12.76 14.72 -7.01
N TYR A 27 -12.57 15.97 -6.59
CA TYR A 27 -13.09 17.14 -7.34
C TYR A 27 -12.36 17.39 -8.66
N TRP A 28 -11.03 17.21 -8.67
CA TRP A 28 -10.21 17.44 -9.87
C TRP A 28 -10.00 16.19 -10.73
N ALA A 29 -10.72 15.11 -10.47
CA ALA A 29 -10.53 13.81 -11.15
C ALA A 29 -9.04 13.38 -11.20
N HIS A 30 -8.34 13.57 -10.07
CA HIS A 30 -6.92 13.31 -9.99
C HIS A 30 -6.63 11.84 -10.33
N GLN A 31 -5.64 11.62 -11.19
CA GLN A 31 -5.28 10.28 -11.67
C GLN A 31 -4.89 9.31 -10.53
N GLU A 32 -4.62 9.81 -9.32
CA GLU A 32 -4.28 8.99 -8.14
C GLU A 32 -5.47 8.23 -7.55
N ASN A 33 -6.73 8.59 -7.86
CA ASN A 33 -7.91 7.89 -7.34
C ASN A 33 -8.05 6.48 -7.93
N LEU A 34 -7.67 6.32 -9.20
CA LEU A 34 -7.78 5.04 -9.89
C LEU A 34 -6.83 3.97 -9.33
N PRO A 35 -5.53 4.25 -9.10
CA PRO A 35 -4.63 3.28 -8.49
C PRO A 35 -5.02 2.94 -7.04
N ILE A 36 -5.57 3.90 -6.25
CA ILE A 36 -6.08 3.63 -4.91
C ILE A 36 -7.26 2.66 -4.98
N PHE A 37 -8.20 2.85 -5.90
CA PHE A 37 -9.32 1.94 -6.12
C PHE A 37 -8.83 0.52 -6.42
N PHE A 38 -7.92 0.35 -7.38
CA PHE A 38 -7.36 -0.97 -7.72
C PHE A 38 -6.56 -1.57 -6.56
N THR A 39 -5.88 -0.75 -5.75
CA THR A 39 -5.18 -1.21 -4.55
C THR A 39 -6.15 -1.82 -3.54
N ILE A 40 -7.22 -1.11 -3.22
CA ILE A 40 -8.27 -1.59 -2.31
C ILE A 40 -8.89 -2.88 -2.85
N CYS A 41 -9.26 -2.90 -4.13
CA CYS A 41 -9.81 -4.10 -4.78
C CYS A 41 -8.83 -5.29 -4.70
N SER A 42 -7.53 -5.06 -4.94
CA SER A 42 -6.51 -6.11 -4.87
C SER A 42 -6.39 -6.71 -3.47
N PHE A 43 -6.35 -5.87 -2.44
CA PHE A 43 -6.23 -6.34 -1.06
C PHE A 43 -7.49 -7.03 -0.58
N LEU A 44 -8.67 -6.51 -0.90
CA LEU A 44 -9.94 -7.16 -0.57
C LEU A 44 -10.04 -8.53 -1.26
N TYR A 45 -9.68 -8.59 -2.54
CA TYR A 45 -9.77 -9.82 -3.31
C TYR A 45 -8.78 -10.88 -2.81
N LEU A 46 -7.54 -10.47 -2.52
CA LEU A 46 -6.54 -11.32 -1.92
C LEU A 46 -7.01 -11.86 -0.55
N ASN A 47 -7.56 -11.00 0.30
CA ASN A 47 -8.07 -11.39 1.62
C ASN A 47 -9.25 -12.38 1.53
N LEU A 48 -10.19 -12.17 0.58
CA LEU A 48 -11.28 -13.11 0.34
C LEU A 48 -10.76 -14.46 -0.16
N TYR A 49 -9.70 -14.45 -0.96
CA TYR A 49 -9.05 -15.63 -1.49
C TYR A 49 -8.32 -16.43 -0.40
N GLU A 50 -7.50 -15.76 0.42
CA GLU A 50 -6.77 -16.38 1.53
C GLU A 50 -7.70 -16.98 2.59
N ASN A 51 -8.83 -16.31 2.86
CA ASN A 51 -9.82 -16.76 3.83
C ASN A 51 -10.83 -17.80 3.28
N ASN A 52 -10.60 -18.38 2.11
CA ASN A 52 -11.48 -19.35 1.44
C ASN A 52 -12.92 -18.87 1.22
N LYS A 53 -13.16 -17.56 1.21
CA LYS A 53 -14.48 -16.99 0.90
C LYS A 53 -14.82 -17.03 -0.59
N ILE A 54 -13.81 -17.24 -1.43
CA ILE A 54 -13.92 -17.52 -2.86
C ILE A 54 -13.15 -18.78 -3.21
N LYS A 55 -13.56 -19.47 -4.28
CA LYS A 55 -12.90 -20.68 -4.75
C LYS A 55 -11.42 -20.41 -5.06
N GLN A 56 -10.52 -21.29 -4.58
CA GLN A 56 -9.07 -21.17 -4.83
C GLN A 56 -8.71 -21.74 -6.20
N ASN A 57 -9.22 -21.11 -7.26
CA ASN A 57 -8.97 -21.49 -8.65
C ASN A 57 -7.88 -20.60 -9.28
N PHE A 58 -7.27 -21.10 -10.36
CA PHE A 58 -6.28 -20.34 -11.14
C PHE A 58 -6.85 -19.02 -11.73
N ILE A 59 -8.14 -18.95 -12.06
CA ILE A 59 -8.82 -17.75 -12.55
C ILE A 59 -8.73 -16.63 -11.52
N HIS A 60 -8.95 -16.95 -10.23
CA HIS A 60 -8.87 -15.94 -9.16
C HIS A 60 -7.44 -15.47 -8.92
N ILE A 61 -6.43 -16.35 -9.08
CA ILE A 61 -5.01 -15.94 -9.03
C ILE A 61 -4.71 -14.96 -10.17
N PHE A 62 -5.18 -15.27 -11.38
CA PHE A 62 -5.04 -14.37 -12.53
C PHE A 62 -5.74 -13.02 -12.29
N CYS A 63 -6.96 -13.02 -11.74
CA CYS A 63 -7.68 -11.79 -11.41
C CYS A 63 -6.94 -10.93 -10.37
N ILE A 64 -6.35 -11.55 -9.33
CA ILE A 64 -5.52 -10.83 -8.34
C ILE A 64 -4.30 -10.21 -9.02
N ALA A 65 -3.60 -10.98 -9.88
CA ALA A 65 -2.47 -10.47 -10.64
C ALA A 65 -2.87 -9.30 -11.55
N LEU A 66 -3.99 -9.41 -12.26
CA LEU A 66 -4.49 -8.39 -13.16
C LEU A 66 -4.87 -7.11 -12.41
N VAL A 67 -5.70 -7.20 -11.35
CA VAL A 67 -6.18 -6.03 -10.60
C VAL A 67 -5.02 -5.31 -9.92
N SER A 68 -4.06 -6.06 -9.35
CA SER A 68 -2.87 -5.45 -8.74
C SER A 68 -1.96 -4.78 -9.78
N SER A 69 -1.87 -5.33 -11.00
CA SER A 69 -1.13 -4.71 -12.10
C SER A 69 -1.82 -3.45 -12.62
N LEU A 70 -3.14 -3.38 -12.62
CA LEU A 70 -3.89 -2.16 -12.98
C LEU A 70 -3.60 -0.99 -12.03
N ALA A 71 -3.37 -1.26 -10.74
CA ALA A 71 -2.92 -0.22 -9.81
C ALA A 71 -1.58 0.37 -10.25
N PHE A 72 -0.63 -0.47 -10.61
CA PHE A 72 0.69 -0.08 -11.12
C PHE A 72 0.62 0.65 -12.47
N TYR A 73 -0.26 0.20 -13.39
CA TYR A 73 -0.44 0.89 -14.68
C TYR A 73 -1.07 2.27 -14.55
N SER A 74 -1.89 2.45 -13.54
CA SER A 74 -2.50 3.76 -13.28
C SER A 74 -1.51 4.75 -12.68
N ASP A 75 -0.59 4.30 -11.81
CA ASP A 75 0.54 5.08 -11.29
C ASP A 75 1.66 4.12 -10.86
N GLN A 76 2.86 4.34 -11.39
CA GLN A 76 4.06 3.52 -11.16
C GLN A 76 4.44 3.38 -9.68
N LYS A 77 4.08 4.36 -8.85
CA LYS A 77 4.31 4.32 -7.38
C LYS A 77 3.65 3.11 -6.74
N TYR A 78 2.59 2.56 -7.35
CA TYR A 78 1.82 1.42 -6.82
C TYR A 78 2.38 0.05 -7.22
N ILE A 79 3.59 -0.03 -7.77
CA ILE A 79 4.27 -1.31 -8.10
C ILE A 79 4.36 -2.24 -6.89
N PHE A 80 4.49 -1.68 -5.68
CA PHE A 80 4.55 -2.46 -4.45
C PHE A 80 3.25 -3.24 -4.17
N VAL A 81 2.10 -2.83 -4.72
CA VAL A 81 0.82 -3.56 -4.58
C VAL A 81 0.92 -4.90 -5.29
N SER A 82 1.37 -4.90 -6.55
CA SER A 82 1.60 -6.14 -7.30
C SER A 82 2.65 -7.02 -6.62
N LEU A 83 3.74 -6.43 -6.16
CA LEU A 83 4.80 -7.15 -5.45
C LEU A 83 4.30 -7.78 -4.15
N TYR A 84 3.50 -7.05 -3.38
CA TYR A 84 2.89 -7.56 -2.15
C TYR A 84 1.95 -8.74 -2.43
N CYS A 85 1.03 -8.60 -3.40
CA CYS A 85 0.12 -9.69 -3.78
C CYS A 85 0.89 -10.92 -4.27
N PHE A 86 1.94 -10.73 -5.08
CA PHE A 86 2.81 -11.78 -5.55
C PHE A 86 3.48 -12.55 -4.41
N ILE A 87 4.15 -11.84 -3.49
CA ILE A 87 4.84 -12.44 -2.35
C ILE A 87 3.85 -13.18 -1.45
N LYS A 88 2.69 -12.58 -1.18
CA LYS A 88 1.64 -13.21 -0.35
C LYS A 88 1.15 -14.52 -0.95
N LEU A 89 0.87 -14.55 -2.26
CA LEU A 89 0.44 -15.77 -2.94
C LEU A 89 1.53 -16.85 -2.96
N ILE A 90 2.81 -16.47 -3.13
CA ILE A 90 3.92 -17.42 -3.04
C ILE A 90 4.02 -18.02 -1.63
N ILE A 91 3.93 -17.20 -0.59
CA ILE A 91 3.96 -17.66 0.80
C ILE A 91 2.77 -18.58 1.09
N PHE A 92 1.59 -18.23 0.58
CA PHE A 92 0.37 -19.03 0.74
C PHE A 92 0.51 -20.43 0.12
N TYR A 93 1.13 -20.53 -1.08
CA TYR A 93 1.32 -21.77 -1.81
C TYR A 93 2.74 -22.35 -1.72
N ARG A 94 3.50 -22.01 -0.70
CA ARG A 94 4.93 -22.37 -0.53
C ARG A 94 5.27 -23.84 -0.76
N PHE A 95 4.33 -24.74 -0.59
CA PHE A 95 4.53 -26.19 -0.78
C PHE A 95 3.93 -26.72 -2.10
N GLU A 96 3.27 -25.90 -2.91
CA GLU A 96 2.60 -26.29 -4.15
C GLU A 96 3.31 -25.72 -5.37
N GLN A 97 4.39 -26.36 -5.80
CA GLN A 97 5.24 -25.88 -6.91
C GLN A 97 4.45 -25.52 -8.18
N ARG A 98 3.43 -26.32 -8.54
CA ARG A 98 2.60 -26.06 -9.74
C ARG A 98 1.86 -24.72 -9.62
N LYS A 99 1.33 -24.40 -8.46
CA LYS A 99 0.64 -23.12 -8.23
C LYS A 99 1.62 -21.96 -8.19
N ILE A 100 2.81 -22.14 -7.63
CA ILE A 100 3.88 -21.14 -7.66
C ILE A 100 4.26 -20.79 -9.10
N LEU A 101 4.45 -21.79 -9.96
CA LEU A 101 4.74 -21.55 -11.38
C LEU A 101 3.61 -20.78 -12.09
N LEU A 102 2.33 -21.11 -11.79
CA LEU A 102 1.20 -20.39 -12.32
C LEU A 102 1.15 -18.92 -11.83
N ILE A 103 1.47 -18.67 -10.55
CA ILE A 103 1.54 -17.32 -10.00
C ILE A 103 2.62 -16.52 -10.73
N ILE A 104 3.83 -17.06 -10.86
CA ILE A 104 4.93 -16.43 -11.59
C ILE A 104 4.51 -16.10 -13.03
N PHE A 105 3.89 -17.06 -13.71
CA PHE A 105 3.43 -16.90 -15.08
C PHE A 105 2.37 -15.79 -15.23
N PHE A 106 1.36 -15.75 -14.35
CA PHE A 106 0.32 -14.73 -14.43
C PHE A 106 0.84 -13.33 -14.11
N PHE A 107 1.68 -13.19 -13.07
CA PHE A 107 2.28 -11.89 -12.78
C PHE A 107 3.25 -11.45 -13.87
N PHE A 108 3.97 -12.37 -14.50
CA PHE A 108 4.81 -12.06 -15.64
C PHE A 108 3.98 -11.55 -16.82
N ILE A 109 2.92 -12.28 -17.23
CA ILE A 109 2.05 -11.85 -18.34
C ILE A 109 1.42 -10.48 -18.04
N THR A 110 0.88 -10.28 -16.84
CA THR A 110 0.27 -9.01 -16.48
C THR A 110 1.29 -7.88 -16.36
N SER A 111 2.59 -8.15 -16.25
CA SER A 111 3.65 -7.15 -16.25
C SER A 111 4.19 -6.80 -17.63
N LEU A 112 3.92 -7.59 -18.66
CA LEU A 112 4.45 -7.38 -20.02
C LEU A 112 4.17 -5.97 -20.58
N PRO A 113 2.98 -5.37 -20.46
CA PRO A 113 2.75 -4.01 -20.94
C PRO A 113 3.66 -2.97 -20.26
N ALA A 114 3.97 -3.14 -18.96
CA ALA A 114 4.89 -2.26 -18.25
C ALA A 114 6.33 -2.39 -18.78
N LEU A 115 6.78 -3.61 -19.00
CA LEU A 115 8.11 -3.88 -19.58
C LEU A 115 8.24 -3.25 -20.97
N TYR A 116 7.16 -3.32 -21.77
CA TYR A 116 7.11 -2.67 -23.07
C TYR A 116 7.20 -1.14 -22.95
N LEU A 117 6.49 -0.53 -22.02
CA LEU A 117 6.59 0.91 -21.74
C LEU A 117 8.00 1.31 -21.29
N PHE A 118 8.65 0.55 -20.41
CA PHE A 118 10.03 0.80 -19.98
C PHE A 118 11.02 0.69 -21.14
N TYR A 119 10.78 -0.23 -22.05
CA TYR A 119 11.59 -0.33 -23.27
C TYR A 119 11.43 0.91 -24.15
N LEU A 120 10.20 1.40 -24.35
CA LEU A 120 9.92 2.61 -25.13
C LEU A 120 10.53 3.87 -24.47
N TRP A 121 10.45 3.97 -23.15
CA TRP A 121 11.00 5.11 -22.40
C TRP A 121 12.51 5.04 -22.20
N LYS A 122 13.14 3.91 -22.56
CA LYS A 122 14.56 3.64 -22.27
C LYS A 122 14.92 3.81 -20.78
N GLY A 123 13.97 3.56 -19.89
CA GLY A 123 14.10 3.70 -18.45
C GLY A 123 12.79 3.43 -17.71
N ILE A 124 12.84 3.49 -16.40
CA ILE A 124 11.67 3.26 -15.53
C ILE A 124 10.67 4.42 -15.61
N VAL A 125 11.18 5.63 -15.93
CA VAL A 125 10.38 6.87 -15.99
C VAL A 125 10.59 7.52 -17.35
N PRO A 126 9.58 8.18 -17.95
CA PRO A 126 9.74 8.96 -19.16
C PRO A 126 10.89 9.97 -19.03
N ILE A 127 11.60 10.23 -20.13
CA ILE A 127 12.78 11.11 -20.14
C ILE A 127 12.49 12.47 -19.47
N ALA A 128 11.30 13.01 -19.67
CA ALA A 128 10.89 14.27 -19.04
C ALA A 128 10.79 14.21 -17.49
N GLY A 129 10.63 13.01 -16.90
CA GLY A 129 10.55 12.81 -15.45
C GLY A 129 11.86 12.39 -14.79
N GLN A 130 12.92 12.13 -15.56
CA GLN A 130 14.18 11.59 -15.02
C GLN A 130 15.00 12.62 -14.22
N PHE A 131 14.73 13.90 -14.39
CA PHE A 131 15.51 14.98 -13.78
C PHE A 131 15.35 15.09 -12.26
N ASN A 132 14.36 14.42 -11.66
CA ASN A 132 14.04 14.51 -10.23
C ASN A 132 14.20 13.17 -9.48
N LEU A 133 14.95 12.23 -10.02
CA LEU A 133 15.25 10.97 -9.34
C LEU A 133 16.31 11.22 -8.26
N GLY A 134 15.87 11.56 -7.06
CA GLY A 134 16.71 11.74 -5.88
C GLY A 134 16.14 10.99 -4.68
N PHE A 135 17.02 10.54 -3.79
CA PHE A 135 16.62 10.03 -2.49
C PHE A 135 16.54 11.21 -1.51
N TYR A 136 15.33 11.55 -1.11
CA TYR A 136 15.05 12.65 -0.19
C TYR A 136 14.59 12.09 1.16
N PRO A 137 15.48 11.92 2.16
CA PRO A 137 15.12 11.36 3.47
C PRO A 137 13.99 12.11 4.17
N GLN A 138 13.92 13.42 3.94
CA GLN A 138 12.86 14.29 4.51
C GLN A 138 11.44 13.85 4.09
N ASN A 139 11.29 13.28 2.89
CA ASN A 139 10.01 12.78 2.42
C ASN A 139 9.52 11.58 3.23
N ILE A 140 10.43 10.81 3.83
CA ILE A 140 10.10 9.68 4.71
C ILE A 140 9.43 10.21 5.98
N SER A 141 10.03 11.20 6.64
CA SER A 141 9.48 11.77 7.88
C SER A 141 8.13 12.46 7.64
N LEU A 142 7.98 13.18 6.53
CA LEU A 142 6.73 13.80 6.12
C LEU A 142 5.64 12.74 5.87
N SER A 143 5.96 11.70 5.10
CA SER A 143 5.01 10.62 4.78
C SER A 143 4.56 9.88 6.04
N VAL A 144 5.50 9.54 6.94
CA VAL A 144 5.18 8.89 8.22
C VAL A 144 4.31 9.79 9.10
N SER A 145 4.60 11.10 9.18
CA SER A 145 3.78 12.06 9.93
C SER A 145 2.36 12.13 9.40
N ILE A 146 2.18 12.19 8.08
CA ILE A 146 0.87 12.18 7.44
C ILE A 146 0.11 10.88 7.74
N ILE A 147 0.78 9.73 7.62
CA ILE A 147 0.20 8.42 7.95
C ILE A 147 -0.24 8.39 9.42
N CYS A 148 0.63 8.79 10.35
CA CYS A 148 0.29 8.84 11.78
C CYS A 148 -0.91 9.75 12.03
N PHE A 149 -0.97 10.91 11.38
CA PHE A 149 -2.11 11.81 11.50
C PHE A 149 -3.42 11.16 11.04
N TYR A 150 -3.41 10.43 9.91
CA TYR A 150 -4.59 9.71 9.45
C TYR A 150 -4.98 8.53 10.35
N PHE A 151 -4.04 7.96 11.09
CA PHE A 151 -4.34 6.89 12.04
C PHE A 151 -4.85 7.40 13.40
N LEU A 152 -4.73 8.70 13.70
CA LEU A 152 -5.18 9.27 14.99
C LEU A 152 -6.60 8.86 15.41
N PRO A 153 -7.63 8.90 14.55
CA PRO A 153 -8.97 8.50 14.95
C PRO A 153 -9.10 6.99 15.22
N ILE A 154 -8.32 6.17 14.51
CA ILE A 154 -8.26 4.72 14.79
C ILE A 154 -7.62 4.49 16.15
N PHE A 155 -6.54 5.20 16.48
CA PHE A 155 -5.93 5.17 17.81
C PHE A 155 -6.91 5.63 18.89
N ALA A 156 -7.61 6.74 18.66
CA ALA A 156 -8.62 7.23 19.60
C ALA A 156 -9.72 6.17 19.84
N TYR A 157 -10.22 5.53 18.79
CA TYR A 157 -11.19 4.44 18.90
C TYR A 157 -10.64 3.25 19.71
N LEU A 158 -9.40 2.84 19.47
CA LEU A 158 -8.76 1.73 20.18
C LEU A 158 -8.55 2.05 21.67
N ILE A 159 -8.19 3.30 21.98
CA ILE A 159 -8.04 3.78 23.37
C ILE A 159 -9.39 3.76 24.09
N LEU A 160 -10.42 4.37 23.50
CA LEU A 160 -11.76 4.47 24.07
C LEU A 160 -12.39 3.11 24.34
N ASN A 161 -12.06 2.09 23.55
CA ASN A 161 -12.57 0.74 23.73
C ASN A 161 -11.61 -0.21 24.50
N ASN A 162 -10.56 0.32 25.12
CA ASN A 162 -9.53 -0.44 25.85
C ASN A 162 -8.80 -1.52 25.02
N LYS A 163 -9.05 -1.57 23.69
CA LYS A 163 -8.45 -2.56 22.78
C LYS A 163 -6.96 -2.32 22.56
N LEU A 164 -6.49 -1.09 22.73
CA LEU A 164 -5.07 -0.75 22.59
C LEU A 164 -4.21 -1.53 23.58
N PHE A 165 -4.64 -1.66 24.84
CA PHE A 165 -3.92 -2.43 25.86
C PHE A 165 -3.88 -3.94 25.55
N GLU A 166 -4.94 -4.49 24.97
CA GLU A 166 -4.96 -5.89 24.54
C GLU A 166 -3.98 -6.14 23.40
N ILE A 167 -3.94 -5.23 22.40
CA ILE A 167 -2.98 -5.29 21.30
C ILE A 167 -1.55 -5.20 21.83
N LEU A 168 -1.25 -4.23 22.70
CA LEU A 168 0.08 -4.07 23.28
C LEU A 168 0.53 -5.30 24.06
N LYS A 169 -0.36 -5.95 24.82
CA LYS A 169 -0.06 -7.20 25.51
C LYS A 169 0.21 -8.37 24.59
N SER A 170 -0.43 -8.42 23.42
CA SER A 170 -0.25 -9.48 22.43
C SER A 170 0.96 -9.26 21.52
N THR A 171 1.58 -8.08 21.57
CA THR A 171 2.70 -7.68 20.72
C THR A 171 3.98 -8.44 21.09
N LYS A 172 4.67 -8.97 20.09
CA LYS A 172 5.92 -9.72 20.29
C LYS A 172 7.10 -8.79 20.51
N LYS A 173 8.14 -9.26 21.20
CA LYS A 173 9.38 -8.47 21.43
C LYS A 173 10.00 -7.94 20.13
N ILE A 174 9.89 -8.69 19.04
CA ILE A 174 10.42 -8.28 17.73
C ILE A 174 9.71 -7.04 17.19
N ASP A 175 8.40 -6.89 17.46
CA ASP A 175 7.62 -5.75 16.99
C ASP A 175 8.05 -4.46 17.72
N TYR A 176 8.40 -4.56 19.00
CA TYR A 176 8.97 -3.43 19.74
C TYR A 176 10.35 -3.01 19.22
N ILE A 177 11.19 -3.97 18.83
CA ILE A 177 12.49 -3.67 18.21
C ILE A 177 12.28 -2.98 16.85
N LEU A 178 11.33 -3.47 16.04
CA LEU A 178 10.99 -2.86 14.76
C LEU A 178 10.44 -1.44 14.93
N LEU A 179 9.57 -1.23 15.93
CA LEU A 179 9.04 0.09 16.24
C LEU A 179 10.16 1.06 16.66
N LEU A 180 11.09 0.59 17.49
CA LEU A 180 12.25 1.39 17.91
C LEU A 180 13.12 1.78 16.71
N LEU A 181 13.43 0.84 15.83
CA LEU A 181 14.20 1.09 14.61
C LEU A 181 13.50 2.11 13.70
N LEU A 182 12.18 1.95 13.48
CA LEU A 182 11.40 2.90 12.70
C LEU A 182 11.40 4.29 13.33
N THR A 183 11.31 4.38 14.66
CA THR A 183 11.38 5.66 15.37
C THR A 183 12.74 6.33 15.20
N ILE A 184 13.84 5.57 15.29
CA ILE A 184 15.19 6.09 15.05
C ILE A 184 15.33 6.60 13.62
N ILE A 185 14.89 5.81 12.61
CA ILE A 185 14.91 6.22 11.21
C ILE A 185 14.09 7.51 11.02
N PHE A 186 12.90 7.58 11.64
CA PHE A 186 12.06 8.77 11.56
C PHE A 186 12.79 10.01 12.11
N ILE A 187 13.41 9.90 13.29
CA ILE A 187 14.15 11.01 13.91
C ILE A 187 15.32 11.46 13.03
N LEU A 188 16.08 10.50 12.45
CA LEU A 188 17.20 10.80 11.56
C LEU A 188 16.78 11.45 10.24
N CYS A 189 15.54 11.25 9.83
CA CYS A 189 14.97 11.80 8.59
C CYS A 189 14.23 13.13 8.82
N ILE A 190 14.17 13.67 10.04
CA ILE A 190 13.54 14.97 10.30
C ILE A 190 14.33 16.06 9.56
N PRO A 191 13.67 16.89 8.74
CA PRO A 191 14.36 17.97 8.03
C PRO A 191 14.89 19.01 8.99
N ASN A 192 16.10 19.48 8.76
CA ASN A 192 16.62 20.66 9.45
C ASN A 192 15.80 21.88 9.01
N PHE A 193 15.40 22.71 9.98
CA PHE A 193 14.55 23.89 9.75
C PHE A 193 15.19 24.97 8.84
N GLU A 194 16.46 24.85 8.51
CA GLU A 194 17.17 25.74 7.57
C GLU A 194 16.68 25.66 6.11
N ASN A 195 15.98 24.59 5.77
CA ASN A 195 15.43 24.41 4.42
C ASN A 195 13.99 23.87 4.46
N PRO A 196 13.00 24.70 4.84
CA PRO A 196 11.61 24.26 5.10
C PRO A 196 10.90 23.65 3.88
N TRP A 197 11.43 23.84 2.69
CA TRP A 197 10.78 23.41 1.45
C TRP A 197 11.35 22.14 0.83
N GLY A 198 12.45 21.59 1.35
CA GLY A 198 12.98 20.26 0.94
C GLY A 198 13.16 20.01 -0.57
N GLY A 199 12.80 20.97 -1.38
CA GLY A 199 13.01 20.97 -2.82
C GLY A 199 14.42 21.46 -3.09
N GLY A 200 15.30 20.55 -3.47
CA GLY A 200 16.60 20.95 -4.01
C GLY A 200 16.38 21.93 -5.16
N THR A 201 17.11 23.03 -5.09
CA THR A 201 17.39 23.89 -6.23
C THR A 201 18.08 23.09 -7.32
#